data_85bb70f9ea5c82149451750f860d4a7a
#
_entry.id   85bb70f9ea5c82149451750f860d4a7a
#
_cell.length_a   1.000
_cell.length_b   1.000
_cell.length_c   1.000
_cell.angle_alpha   90.00
_cell.angle_beta   90.00
_cell.angle_gamma   90.00
#
_symmetry.space_group_name_H-M   'P 1'
#
loop_
_entity.id
_entity.type
_entity.pdbx_description
1 polymer ?
#
loop_
_entity_poly.entity_id
_entity_poly.type
_entity_poly.pdbx_seq_one_letter_code
_entity_poly.pdbx_strand_id
1 'polypeptide(L)'
;MKNEYDVVIAGSGPSGAAAAKGLVNEGLSVLVLEKKKLPRYKICSGIVFKKSQDITEKYFGKIPKSAYVTPELLKGVRFWSDSDNYKDYPFTKDGSGVPNIWRSEYDYWLVKNSGAEIKDCHLLIDFSESDDYILLKVHDNLNDEVIDIKCKYLISAEGGKSLIRAKLDPEFEKGLKWFTAYQNYYEGSSDLDPEFYHGFLEPQYGEVYAWFSVKDGLQVFGTAAAKGKKIKPYLLKYTELLENKFNLKRGKMVRKSGCIGNNMCPEGKFYLGKSNVLLVGEAAGFLNAFGEGISCALTSGLFAAEAISKGIKSNGNALELYTDLTKKEQRQTTLSWRLGAKLAGRDLM
;
A
#
# COMPACT_ATOMS: atom_id res chain seq x y z
N MET A 1 19.60 -21.38 4.87
CA MET A 1 19.47 -19.94 4.56
C MET A 1 20.87 -19.36 4.49
N LYS A 2 21.16 -18.51 3.52
CA LYS A 2 22.37 -17.70 3.57
C LYS A 2 22.25 -16.71 4.72
N ASN A 3 23.33 -16.36 5.37
CA ASN A 3 23.32 -15.38 6.47
C ASN A 3 23.78 -13.99 6.00
N GLU A 4 24.06 -13.84 4.69
CA GLU A 4 24.57 -12.61 4.10
C GLU A 4 23.98 -12.38 2.70
N TYR A 5 23.52 -11.14 2.44
CA TYR A 5 22.91 -10.69 1.20
C TYR A 5 23.44 -9.30 0.82
N ASP A 6 23.38 -8.95 -0.47
CA ASP A 6 23.63 -7.57 -0.86
C ASP A 6 22.51 -6.66 -0.35
N VAL A 7 21.25 -7.12 -0.46
CA VAL A 7 20.08 -6.33 -0.02
C VAL A 7 19.08 -7.20 0.72
N VAL A 8 18.60 -6.72 1.87
CA VAL A 8 17.43 -7.29 2.55
C VAL A 8 16.28 -6.29 2.47
N ILE A 9 15.09 -6.80 2.18
CA ILE A 9 13.86 -6.02 2.04
C ILE A 9 12.86 -6.46 3.10
N ALA A 10 12.45 -5.56 3.98
CA ALA A 10 11.41 -5.80 4.99
C ALA A 10 10.03 -5.46 4.43
N GLY A 11 9.26 -6.47 4.04
CA GLY A 11 7.91 -6.37 3.50
C GLY A 11 7.78 -6.81 2.03
N SER A 12 6.79 -7.67 1.76
CA SER A 12 6.49 -8.28 0.46
C SER A 12 5.35 -7.60 -0.29
N GLY A 13 5.04 -6.34 0.03
CA GLY A 13 4.05 -5.54 -0.71
C GLY A 13 4.57 -5.10 -2.08
N PRO A 14 3.78 -4.35 -2.87
CA PRO A 14 4.18 -3.93 -4.22
C PRO A 14 5.52 -3.20 -4.27
N SER A 15 5.85 -2.37 -3.26
CA SER A 15 7.14 -1.67 -3.22
C SER A 15 8.32 -2.61 -2.98
N GLY A 16 8.15 -3.58 -2.06
CA GLY A 16 9.19 -4.58 -1.80
C GLY A 16 9.40 -5.53 -2.97
N ALA A 17 8.30 -5.99 -3.60
CA ALA A 17 8.37 -6.83 -4.79
C ALA A 17 9.04 -6.11 -5.97
N ALA A 18 8.73 -4.83 -6.19
CA ALA A 18 9.33 -4.02 -7.25
C ALA A 18 10.82 -3.75 -7.00
N ALA A 19 11.21 -3.44 -5.77
CA ALA A 19 12.61 -3.30 -5.39
C ALA A 19 13.37 -4.61 -5.60
N ALA A 20 12.82 -5.73 -5.12
CA ALA A 20 13.41 -7.06 -5.31
C ALA A 20 13.62 -7.40 -6.78
N LYS A 21 12.59 -7.15 -7.62
CA LYS A 21 12.66 -7.40 -9.06
C LYS A 21 13.78 -6.60 -9.73
N GLY A 22 13.87 -5.31 -9.42
CA GLY A 22 14.90 -4.44 -9.97
C GLY A 22 16.31 -4.89 -9.57
N LEU A 23 16.52 -5.20 -8.30
CA LEU A 23 17.83 -5.61 -7.77
C LEU A 23 18.27 -6.99 -8.30
N VAL A 24 17.37 -7.96 -8.36
CA VAL A 24 17.69 -9.30 -8.91
C VAL A 24 18.04 -9.21 -10.39
N ASN A 25 17.34 -8.37 -11.17
CA ASN A 25 17.68 -8.15 -12.57
C ASN A 25 19.10 -7.54 -12.77
N GLU A 26 19.64 -6.87 -11.75
CA GLU A 26 21.01 -6.34 -11.73
C GLU A 26 22.04 -7.35 -11.16
N GLY A 27 21.62 -8.57 -10.84
CA GLY A 27 22.46 -9.67 -10.38
C GLY A 27 22.79 -9.65 -8.88
N LEU A 28 22.11 -8.84 -8.08
CA LEU A 28 22.33 -8.76 -6.64
C LEU A 28 21.62 -9.89 -5.89
N SER A 29 22.23 -10.33 -4.78
CA SER A 29 21.62 -11.29 -3.88
C SER A 29 20.60 -10.57 -2.98
N VAL A 30 19.32 -10.97 -3.08
CA VAL A 30 18.20 -10.28 -2.42
C VAL A 30 17.38 -11.24 -1.58
N LEU A 31 17.11 -10.84 -0.33
CA LEU A 31 16.17 -11.51 0.56
C LEU A 31 14.97 -10.60 0.84
N VAL A 32 13.75 -11.12 0.66
CA VAL A 32 12.51 -10.47 1.07
C VAL A 32 11.97 -11.14 2.32
N LEU A 33 11.82 -10.36 3.40
CA LEU A 33 11.19 -10.79 4.64
C LEU A 33 9.72 -10.36 4.67
N GLU A 34 8.82 -11.28 4.99
CA GLU A 34 7.40 -10.99 5.24
C GLU A 34 6.98 -11.58 6.59
N LYS A 35 6.44 -10.74 7.46
CA LYS A 35 6.04 -11.15 8.83
C LYS A 35 4.86 -12.11 8.89
N LYS A 36 4.05 -12.17 7.83
CA LYS A 36 2.88 -13.04 7.74
C LYS A 36 3.11 -14.17 6.77
N LYS A 37 2.37 -15.27 6.95
CA LYS A 37 2.29 -16.33 5.95
C LYS A 37 1.72 -15.81 4.63
N LEU A 38 2.38 -16.14 3.52
CA LEU A 38 1.93 -15.80 2.17
C LEU A 38 1.07 -16.92 1.56
N PRO A 39 0.05 -16.58 0.73
CA PRO A 39 -0.47 -15.24 0.43
C PRO A 39 -1.18 -14.62 1.65
N ARG A 40 -1.00 -13.31 1.86
CA ARG A 40 -1.56 -12.61 3.01
C ARG A 40 -2.64 -11.60 2.63
N TYR A 41 -3.68 -11.52 3.43
CA TYR A 41 -4.68 -10.48 3.29
C TYR A 41 -4.08 -9.08 3.56
N LYS A 42 -4.45 -8.11 2.71
CA LYS A 42 -4.20 -6.67 2.89
C LYS A 42 -5.47 -5.89 2.57
N ILE A 43 -5.93 -5.08 3.52
CA ILE A 43 -7.08 -4.18 3.30
C ILE A 43 -6.75 -3.19 2.17
N CYS A 44 -7.61 -3.13 1.15
CA CYS A 44 -7.48 -2.27 -0.02
C CYS A 44 -8.73 -2.41 -0.90
N SER A 45 -9.05 -1.38 -1.68
CA SER A 45 -10.04 -1.47 -2.77
C SER A 45 -9.64 -2.50 -3.83
N GLY A 46 -8.33 -2.65 -4.08
CA GLY A 46 -7.82 -3.57 -5.11
C GLY A 46 -7.93 -3.03 -6.53
N ILE A 47 -8.03 -1.72 -6.71
CA ILE A 47 -8.05 -1.06 -8.01
C ILE A 47 -6.62 -0.92 -8.52
N VAL A 48 -6.34 -1.43 -9.72
CA VAL A 48 -5.03 -1.33 -10.36
C VAL A 48 -5.08 -0.29 -11.47
N PHE A 49 -4.70 0.95 -11.15
CA PHE A 49 -4.70 2.06 -12.10
C PHE A 49 -3.70 1.87 -13.24
N LYS A 50 -3.90 2.58 -14.34
CA LYS A 50 -3.09 2.44 -15.57
C LYS A 50 -1.58 2.48 -15.31
N LYS A 51 -1.09 3.41 -14.51
CA LYS A 51 0.34 3.49 -14.14
C LYS A 51 0.83 2.20 -13.48
N SER A 52 0.02 1.62 -12.58
CA SER A 52 0.35 0.35 -11.92
C SER A 52 0.35 -0.80 -12.91
N GLN A 53 -0.61 -0.84 -13.86
CA GLN A 53 -0.68 -1.84 -14.91
C GLN A 53 0.57 -1.80 -15.79
N ASP A 54 0.96 -0.61 -16.27
CA ASP A 54 2.12 -0.42 -17.15
C ASP A 54 3.43 -0.88 -16.50
N ILE A 55 3.62 -0.53 -15.22
CA ILE A 55 4.80 -0.98 -14.46
C ILE A 55 4.75 -2.49 -14.26
N THR A 56 3.59 -3.01 -13.87
CA THR A 56 3.40 -4.45 -13.63
C THR A 56 3.67 -5.25 -14.91
N GLU A 57 3.07 -4.86 -16.03
CA GLU A 57 3.26 -5.54 -17.30
C GLU A 57 4.71 -5.50 -17.78
N LYS A 58 5.36 -4.36 -17.63
CA LYS A 58 6.76 -4.19 -18.03
C LYS A 58 7.74 -5.07 -17.25
N TYR A 59 7.54 -5.22 -15.94
CA TYR A 59 8.55 -5.87 -15.07
C TYR A 59 8.16 -7.29 -14.65
N PHE A 60 6.86 -7.60 -14.59
CA PHE A 60 6.36 -8.88 -14.08
C PHE A 60 5.50 -9.65 -15.10
N GLY A 61 5.06 -8.98 -16.16
CA GLY A 61 4.13 -9.54 -17.13
C GLY A 61 2.66 -9.27 -16.80
N LYS A 62 1.75 -9.96 -17.51
CA LYS A 62 0.31 -9.76 -17.34
C LYS A 62 -0.17 -10.26 -15.97
N ILE A 63 -1.06 -9.50 -15.33
CA ILE A 63 -1.70 -9.89 -14.08
C ILE A 63 -2.44 -11.22 -14.30
N PRO A 64 -2.19 -12.25 -13.45
CA PRO A 64 -2.81 -13.57 -13.62
C PRO A 64 -4.30 -13.51 -13.31
N LYS A 65 -5.10 -14.32 -14.00
CA LYS A 65 -6.55 -14.41 -13.79
C LYS A 65 -6.95 -14.72 -12.35
N SER A 66 -6.13 -15.48 -11.63
CA SER A 66 -6.36 -15.80 -10.22
C SER A 66 -6.33 -14.57 -9.28
N ALA A 67 -5.77 -13.45 -9.72
CA ALA A 67 -5.76 -12.22 -8.94
C ALA A 67 -7.02 -11.38 -9.10
N TYR A 68 -7.77 -11.57 -10.20
CA TYR A 68 -9.00 -10.80 -10.46
C TYR A 68 -10.14 -11.23 -9.56
N VAL A 69 -11.08 -10.31 -9.34
CA VAL A 69 -12.35 -10.53 -8.65
C VAL A 69 -13.52 -10.17 -9.56
N THR A 70 -14.72 -10.63 -9.25
CA THR A 70 -15.94 -10.22 -9.95
C THR A 70 -16.57 -8.99 -9.28
N PRO A 71 -16.82 -7.87 -10.03
CA PRO A 71 -16.49 -7.66 -11.45
C PRO A 71 -14.97 -7.54 -11.68
N GLU A 72 -14.47 -8.12 -12.79
CA GLU A 72 -13.02 -8.10 -13.09
C GLU A 72 -12.49 -6.69 -13.36
N LEU A 73 -13.34 -5.81 -13.90
CA LEU A 73 -13.01 -4.43 -14.23
C LEU A 73 -13.95 -3.46 -13.51
N LEU A 74 -13.40 -2.37 -13.01
CA LEU A 74 -14.18 -1.25 -12.50
C LEU A 74 -14.10 -0.11 -13.50
N LYS A 75 -15.28 0.43 -13.87
CA LYS A 75 -15.42 1.51 -14.87
C LYS A 75 -14.96 2.86 -14.35
N GLY A 76 -15.12 3.10 -13.05
CA GLY A 76 -14.79 4.39 -12.46
C GLY A 76 -14.98 4.44 -10.95
N VAL A 77 -14.81 5.63 -10.42
CA VAL A 77 -15.25 5.97 -9.08
C VAL A 77 -16.48 6.88 -9.17
N ARG A 78 -17.49 6.56 -8.37
CA ARG A 78 -18.68 7.38 -8.16
C ARG A 78 -18.58 8.08 -6.81
N PHE A 79 -18.37 9.40 -6.82
CA PHE A 79 -18.36 10.19 -5.60
C PHE A 79 -19.76 10.77 -5.32
N TRP A 80 -20.27 10.43 -4.14
CA TRP A 80 -21.51 10.94 -3.59
C TRP A 80 -21.21 12.17 -2.73
N SER A 81 -21.68 13.33 -3.15
CA SER A 81 -21.62 14.58 -2.36
C SER A 81 -22.60 14.56 -1.21
N ASP A 82 -23.75 13.96 -1.43
CA ASP A 82 -24.80 13.62 -0.49
C ASP A 82 -25.49 12.32 -0.94
N SER A 83 -26.52 11.89 -0.22
CA SER A 83 -27.20 10.62 -0.52
C SER A 83 -27.96 10.59 -1.85
N ASP A 84 -28.21 11.74 -2.48
CA ASP A 84 -29.02 11.86 -3.71
C ASP A 84 -28.21 12.27 -4.94
N ASN A 85 -27.07 12.93 -4.72
CA ASN A 85 -26.25 13.51 -5.77
C ASN A 85 -24.87 12.87 -5.85
N TYR A 86 -24.51 12.44 -7.05
CA TYR A 86 -23.19 11.87 -7.30
C TYR A 86 -22.57 12.39 -8.62
N LYS A 87 -21.29 12.17 -8.74
CA LYS A 87 -20.55 12.39 -9.97
C LYS A 87 -19.64 11.21 -10.28
N ASP A 88 -19.71 10.75 -11.52
CA ASP A 88 -18.87 9.66 -12.02
C ASP A 88 -17.55 10.21 -12.58
N TYR A 89 -16.48 9.52 -12.24
CA TYR A 89 -15.13 9.77 -12.75
C TYR A 89 -14.62 8.46 -13.36
N PRO A 90 -14.70 8.31 -14.69
CA PRO A 90 -14.27 7.09 -15.36
C PRO A 90 -12.76 6.89 -15.21
N PHE A 91 -12.31 5.66 -15.06
CA PHE A 91 -10.90 5.33 -14.97
C PHE A 91 -10.19 5.32 -16.32
N THR A 92 -10.93 5.08 -17.40
CA THR A 92 -10.43 5.09 -18.78
C THR A 92 -11.35 5.92 -19.66
N LYS A 93 -10.78 6.54 -20.69
CA LYS A 93 -11.55 7.43 -21.61
C LYS A 93 -12.59 6.67 -22.44
N ASP A 94 -12.32 5.41 -22.72
CA ASP A 94 -13.18 4.52 -23.50
C ASP A 94 -14.20 3.74 -22.66
N GLY A 95 -14.18 3.94 -21.33
CA GLY A 95 -15.07 3.24 -20.40
C GLY A 95 -14.74 1.76 -20.17
N SER A 96 -13.63 1.25 -20.70
CA SER A 96 -13.21 -0.15 -20.51
C SER A 96 -12.91 -0.53 -19.06
N GLY A 97 -12.55 0.46 -18.24
CA GLY A 97 -12.26 0.27 -16.82
C GLY A 97 -10.84 -0.21 -16.52
N VAL A 98 -10.60 -0.50 -15.25
CA VAL A 98 -9.30 -0.98 -14.75
C VAL A 98 -9.47 -2.24 -13.90
N PRO A 99 -8.43 -3.09 -13.78
CA PRO A 99 -8.48 -4.32 -13.02
C PRO A 99 -8.91 -4.12 -11.56
N ASN A 100 -9.83 -4.96 -11.12
CA ASN A 100 -10.25 -5.15 -9.74
C ASN A 100 -9.67 -6.47 -9.24
N ILE A 101 -8.86 -6.43 -8.18
CA ILE A 101 -8.06 -7.59 -7.76
C ILE A 101 -8.14 -7.86 -6.25
N TRP A 102 -7.84 -9.10 -5.87
CA TRP A 102 -7.44 -9.42 -4.51
C TRP A 102 -5.96 -9.12 -4.30
N ARG A 103 -5.67 -8.25 -3.32
CA ARG A 103 -4.30 -7.90 -2.95
C ARG A 103 -3.49 -9.08 -2.44
N SER A 104 -4.13 -10.09 -1.84
CA SER A 104 -3.45 -11.32 -1.42
C SER A 104 -2.77 -12.01 -2.61
N GLU A 105 -3.52 -12.19 -3.69
CA GLU A 105 -3.06 -12.89 -4.87
C GLU A 105 -2.09 -12.03 -5.70
N TYR A 106 -2.44 -10.76 -5.89
CA TYR A 106 -1.61 -9.83 -6.64
C TYR A 106 -0.24 -9.59 -5.99
N ASP A 107 -0.21 -9.27 -4.67
CA ASP A 107 1.04 -9.04 -3.95
C ASP A 107 1.91 -10.30 -3.93
N TYR A 108 1.30 -11.47 -3.72
CA TYR A 108 2.01 -12.75 -3.71
C TYR A 108 2.59 -13.07 -5.08
N TRP A 109 1.80 -12.87 -6.15
CA TRP A 109 2.28 -13.06 -7.50
C TRP A 109 3.46 -12.13 -7.83
N LEU A 110 3.38 -10.85 -7.46
CA LEU A 110 4.49 -9.91 -7.67
C LEU A 110 5.76 -10.39 -6.98
N VAL A 111 5.71 -10.68 -5.68
CA VAL A 111 6.90 -11.05 -4.93
C VAL A 111 7.48 -12.39 -5.39
N LYS A 112 6.63 -13.37 -5.73
CA LYS A 112 7.04 -14.66 -6.27
C LYS A 112 7.77 -14.53 -7.61
N ASN A 113 7.36 -13.57 -8.45
CA ASN A 113 7.98 -13.29 -9.74
C ASN A 113 9.11 -12.25 -9.67
N SER A 114 9.50 -11.82 -8.49
CA SER A 114 10.64 -10.92 -8.31
C SER A 114 11.98 -11.60 -8.58
N GLY A 115 12.07 -12.92 -8.38
CA GLY A 115 13.30 -13.70 -8.46
C GLY A 115 14.15 -13.70 -7.19
N ALA A 116 13.74 -12.96 -6.14
CA ALA A 116 14.43 -12.92 -4.86
C ALA A 116 14.13 -14.16 -3.99
N GLU A 117 15.01 -14.45 -3.03
CA GLU A 117 14.68 -15.36 -1.94
C GLU A 117 13.59 -14.73 -1.06
N ILE A 118 12.56 -15.51 -0.69
CA ILE A 118 11.43 -15.03 0.11
C ILE A 118 11.35 -15.86 1.39
N LYS A 119 11.29 -15.17 2.52
CA LYS A 119 11.02 -15.74 3.84
C LYS A 119 9.74 -15.12 4.40
N ASP A 120 8.64 -15.85 4.32
CA ASP A 120 7.41 -15.49 5.01
C ASP A 120 7.43 -15.98 6.47
N CYS A 121 6.55 -15.46 7.29
CA CYS A 121 6.57 -15.65 8.76
C CYS A 121 7.87 -15.17 9.43
N HIS A 122 8.63 -14.28 8.78
CA HIS A 122 9.87 -13.72 9.30
C HIS A 122 9.72 -12.22 9.54
N LEU A 123 9.84 -11.78 10.77
CA LEU A 123 9.66 -10.39 11.19
C LEU A 123 11.01 -9.76 11.52
N LEU A 124 11.39 -8.71 10.82
CA LEU A 124 12.50 -7.85 11.24
C LEU A 124 12.11 -7.16 12.56
N ILE A 125 12.84 -7.43 13.63
CA ILE A 125 12.58 -6.86 14.96
C ILE A 125 13.59 -5.80 15.36
N ASP A 126 14.81 -5.86 14.83
CA ASP A 126 15.85 -4.89 15.11
C ASP A 126 16.94 -4.88 14.02
N PHE A 127 17.75 -3.81 13.97
CA PHE A 127 18.94 -3.74 13.13
C PHE A 127 19.98 -2.79 13.73
N SER A 128 21.24 -2.98 13.36
CA SER A 128 22.34 -2.07 13.67
C SER A 128 23.25 -1.91 12.47
N GLU A 129 23.73 -0.69 12.23
CA GLU A 129 24.69 -0.38 11.15
C GLU A 129 26.12 -0.44 11.70
N SER A 130 27.03 -1.03 10.91
CA SER A 130 28.48 -0.93 11.04
C SER A 130 29.06 -0.36 9.73
N ASP A 131 30.35 -0.13 9.69
CA ASP A 131 31.01 0.47 8.52
C ASP A 131 30.84 -0.42 7.25
N ASP A 132 30.85 -1.75 7.41
CA ASP A 132 30.86 -2.69 6.29
C ASP A 132 29.50 -3.33 5.99
N TYR A 133 28.59 -3.41 6.98
CA TYR A 133 27.32 -4.13 6.83
C TYR A 133 26.26 -3.64 7.83
N ILE A 134 25.02 -3.99 7.56
CA ILE A 134 23.89 -3.87 8.47
C ILE A 134 23.59 -5.26 9.05
N LEU A 135 23.60 -5.39 10.38
CA LEU A 135 23.19 -6.60 11.08
C LEU A 135 21.72 -6.50 11.43
N LEU A 136 20.94 -7.46 10.97
CA LEU A 136 19.50 -7.56 11.20
C LEU A 136 19.20 -8.65 12.22
N LYS A 137 18.29 -8.37 13.16
CA LYS A 137 17.66 -9.37 14.03
C LYS A 137 16.27 -9.69 13.50
N VAL A 138 16.07 -10.91 13.09
CA VAL A 138 14.86 -11.39 12.44
C VAL A 138 14.23 -12.49 13.28
N HIS A 139 12.97 -12.31 13.69
CA HIS A 139 12.22 -13.31 14.41
C HIS A 139 11.54 -14.26 13.42
N ASP A 140 11.91 -15.53 13.45
CA ASP A 140 11.21 -16.61 12.76
C ASP A 140 9.97 -17.02 13.58
N ASN A 141 8.79 -16.60 13.12
CA ASN A 141 7.53 -16.91 13.81
C ASN A 141 7.10 -18.37 13.68
N LEU A 142 7.78 -19.20 12.88
CA LEU A 142 7.49 -20.63 12.76
C LEU A 142 8.21 -21.44 13.82
N ASN A 143 9.47 -21.10 14.09
CA ASN A 143 10.34 -21.81 15.01
C ASN A 143 10.50 -21.09 16.36
N ASP A 144 9.94 -19.86 16.49
CA ASP A 144 10.06 -19.00 17.67
C ASP A 144 11.51 -18.70 18.07
N GLU A 145 12.34 -18.40 17.06
CA GLU A 145 13.77 -18.10 17.24
C GLU A 145 14.15 -16.76 16.61
N VAL A 146 15.22 -16.17 17.11
CA VAL A 146 15.82 -14.96 16.52
C VAL A 146 17.08 -15.33 15.77
N ILE A 147 17.13 -14.98 14.50
CA ILE A 147 18.26 -15.21 13.60
C ILE A 147 18.93 -13.89 13.20
N ASP A 148 20.24 -13.94 13.07
CA ASP A 148 21.05 -12.81 12.62
C ASP A 148 21.31 -12.92 11.11
N ILE A 149 21.04 -11.83 10.37
CA ILE A 149 21.25 -11.73 8.93
C ILE A 149 22.06 -10.46 8.64
N LYS A 150 23.07 -10.56 7.79
CA LYS A 150 23.89 -9.42 7.33
C LYS A 150 23.44 -8.96 5.95
N CYS A 151 23.49 -7.65 5.70
CA CYS A 151 23.34 -7.09 4.35
C CYS A 151 24.11 -5.78 4.19
N LYS A 152 24.37 -5.39 2.93
CA LYS A 152 24.97 -4.08 2.61
C LYS A 152 23.94 -2.97 2.63
N TYR A 153 22.71 -3.26 2.16
CA TYR A 153 21.60 -2.34 2.14
C TYR A 153 20.35 -2.97 2.75
N LEU A 154 19.59 -2.15 3.47
CA LEU A 154 18.28 -2.50 4.00
C LEU A 154 17.20 -1.64 3.34
N ILE A 155 16.13 -2.28 2.82
CA ILE A 155 14.96 -1.56 2.30
C ILE A 155 13.76 -1.80 3.22
N SER A 156 13.19 -0.72 3.76
CA SER A 156 11.89 -0.76 4.44
C SER A 156 10.75 -0.65 3.44
N ALA A 157 10.03 -1.74 3.24
CA ALA A 157 8.77 -1.83 2.48
C ALA A 157 7.59 -2.21 3.39
N GLU A 158 7.65 -1.80 4.68
CA GLU A 158 6.77 -2.24 5.76
C GLU A 158 5.37 -1.59 5.71
N GLY A 159 5.16 -0.61 4.82
CA GLY A 159 3.92 0.16 4.75
C GLY A 159 3.86 1.28 5.79
N GLY A 160 2.67 1.86 6.01
CA GLY A 160 2.51 3.09 6.78
C GLY A 160 3.09 3.08 8.19
N LYS A 161 3.05 1.91 8.87
CA LYS A 161 3.67 1.73 10.19
C LYS A 161 4.99 1.00 10.03
N SER A 162 6.08 1.74 9.83
CA SER A 162 7.42 1.19 9.68
C SER A 162 8.20 1.22 11.00
N LEU A 163 8.68 0.06 11.43
CA LEU A 163 9.59 -0.07 12.58
C LEU A 163 10.94 0.55 12.23
N ILE A 164 11.42 0.33 10.99
CA ILE A 164 12.71 0.87 10.53
C ILE A 164 12.70 2.40 10.58
N ARG A 165 11.64 3.06 10.05
CA ARG A 165 11.51 4.52 10.13
C ARG A 165 11.50 5.01 11.57
N ALA A 166 10.71 4.37 12.43
CA ALA A 166 10.61 4.73 13.84
C ALA A 166 11.95 4.61 14.58
N LYS A 167 12.79 3.65 14.20
CA LYS A 167 14.13 3.47 14.76
C LYS A 167 15.14 4.47 14.20
N LEU A 168 15.10 4.77 12.90
CA LEU A 168 16.01 5.74 12.27
C LEU A 168 15.77 7.17 12.74
N ASP A 169 14.50 7.54 12.95
CA ASP A 169 14.12 8.88 13.37
C ASP A 169 12.87 8.86 14.27
N PRO A 170 13.05 8.63 15.58
CA PRO A 170 11.96 8.61 16.55
C PRO A 170 11.20 9.95 16.65
N GLU A 171 11.87 11.08 16.44
CA GLU A 171 11.24 12.39 16.52
C GLU A 171 10.35 12.67 15.31
N PHE A 172 10.79 12.27 14.11
CA PHE A 172 9.95 12.31 12.92
C PHE A 172 8.69 11.46 13.12
N GLU A 173 8.84 10.24 13.66
CA GLU A 173 7.71 9.32 13.90
C GLU A 173 6.71 9.87 14.91
N LYS A 174 7.17 10.51 16.00
CA LYS A 174 6.30 11.17 17.01
C LYS A 174 5.51 12.34 16.42
N GLY A 175 6.06 13.04 15.42
CA GLY A 175 5.41 14.15 14.73
C GLY A 175 4.30 13.74 13.75
N LEU A 176 4.09 12.44 13.51
CA LEU A 176 3.09 11.97 12.57
C LEU A 176 1.68 11.95 13.18
N LYS A 177 0.72 12.42 12.40
CA LYS A 177 -0.70 12.21 12.67
C LYS A 177 -1.14 10.92 12.00
N TRP A 178 -2.00 10.18 12.67
CA TRP A 178 -2.42 8.86 12.23
C TRP A 178 -3.92 8.82 12.03
N PHE A 179 -4.36 7.99 11.09
CA PHE A 179 -5.76 7.65 10.92
C PHE A 179 -5.94 6.13 10.90
N THR A 180 -7.16 5.70 11.22
CA THR A 180 -7.57 4.30 11.15
C THR A 180 -8.62 4.16 10.06
N ALA A 181 -8.44 3.20 9.18
CA ALA A 181 -9.43 2.76 8.20
C ALA A 181 -9.96 1.39 8.62
N TYR A 182 -11.28 1.19 8.49
CA TYR A 182 -11.94 -0.05 8.88
C TYR A 182 -12.94 -0.47 7.80
N GLN A 183 -12.97 -1.76 7.48
CA GLN A 183 -13.73 -2.32 6.37
C GLN A 183 -14.36 -3.65 6.73
N ASN A 184 -15.63 -3.82 6.38
CA ASN A 184 -16.41 -5.03 6.54
C ASN A 184 -16.70 -5.68 5.19
N TYR A 185 -16.86 -6.99 5.21
CA TYR A 185 -17.22 -7.84 4.08
C TYR A 185 -18.42 -8.68 4.45
N TYR A 186 -19.53 -8.52 3.74
CA TYR A 186 -20.76 -9.28 3.95
C TYR A 186 -21.18 -10.01 2.67
N GLU A 187 -21.69 -11.21 2.82
CA GLU A 187 -22.58 -11.79 1.81
C GLU A 187 -23.82 -10.92 1.70
N GLY A 188 -24.42 -10.84 0.51
CA GLY A 188 -25.63 -10.06 0.35
C GLY A 188 -25.75 -9.34 -0.98
N SER A 189 -26.57 -8.30 -1.03
CA SER A 189 -26.83 -7.50 -2.23
C SER A 189 -27.09 -6.04 -1.88
N SER A 190 -26.99 -5.16 -2.87
CA SER A 190 -27.38 -3.74 -2.79
C SER A 190 -27.77 -3.23 -4.17
N ASP A 191 -28.38 -2.05 -4.24
CA ASP A 191 -28.72 -1.36 -5.49
C ASP A 191 -27.57 -0.52 -6.03
N LEU A 192 -26.43 -0.49 -5.35
CA LEU A 192 -25.22 0.19 -5.83
C LEU A 192 -24.59 -0.57 -7.00
N ASP A 193 -24.24 0.16 -8.07
CA ASP A 193 -23.64 -0.39 -9.26
C ASP A 193 -22.29 -1.10 -8.93
N PRO A 194 -22.17 -2.41 -9.11
CA PRO A 194 -20.98 -3.17 -8.74
C PRO A 194 -19.75 -2.85 -9.60
N GLU A 195 -19.94 -2.24 -10.79
CA GLU A 195 -18.85 -1.86 -11.69
C GLU A 195 -18.20 -0.51 -11.31
N PHE A 196 -18.69 0.15 -10.25
CA PHE A 196 -18.09 1.37 -9.70
C PHE A 196 -17.56 1.16 -8.28
N TYR A 197 -16.49 1.87 -7.99
CA TYR A 197 -16.08 2.11 -6.61
C TYR A 197 -16.83 3.35 -6.10
N HIS A 198 -17.58 3.24 -5.02
CA HIS A 198 -18.36 4.34 -4.48
C HIS A 198 -17.63 4.99 -3.31
N GLY A 199 -17.44 6.31 -3.39
CA GLY A 199 -16.91 7.14 -2.31
C GLY A 199 -17.98 8.12 -1.81
N PHE A 200 -18.23 8.12 -0.51
CA PHE A 200 -19.20 8.98 0.16
C PHE A 200 -18.45 10.07 0.93
N LEU A 201 -18.65 11.33 0.53
CA LEU A 201 -17.83 12.45 1.00
C LEU A 201 -18.41 13.16 2.24
N GLU A 202 -19.63 12.84 2.65
CA GLU A 202 -20.24 13.47 3.84
C GLU A 202 -19.48 13.12 5.13
N PRO A 203 -19.11 14.13 5.94
CA PRO A 203 -18.32 13.94 7.16
C PRO A 203 -18.97 13.05 8.23
N GLN A 204 -20.30 12.92 8.19
CA GLN A 204 -21.02 12.07 9.13
C GLN A 204 -20.78 10.57 8.93
N TYR A 205 -20.28 10.15 7.78
CA TYR A 205 -19.95 8.76 7.46
C TYR A 205 -18.46 8.45 7.61
N GLY A 206 -17.61 9.47 7.73
CA GLY A 206 -16.18 9.31 7.93
C GLY A 206 -15.41 10.63 7.84
N GLU A 207 -14.34 10.78 8.61
CA GLU A 207 -13.55 12.02 8.59
C GLU A 207 -12.73 12.19 7.30
N VAL A 208 -12.31 11.08 6.69
CA VAL A 208 -11.65 11.09 5.39
C VAL A 208 -12.72 10.93 4.31
N TYR A 209 -13.32 9.76 4.20
CA TYR A 209 -14.52 9.42 3.40
C TYR A 209 -14.99 8.01 3.79
N ALA A 210 -16.21 7.65 3.41
CA ALA A 210 -16.67 6.27 3.48
C ALA A 210 -16.72 5.67 2.07
N TRP A 211 -16.60 4.35 1.95
CA TRP A 211 -16.53 3.67 0.66
C TRP A 211 -17.35 2.41 0.61
N PHE A 212 -17.73 2.05 -0.63
CA PHE A 212 -18.40 0.81 -0.95
C PHE A 212 -17.88 0.24 -2.26
N SER A 213 -17.78 -1.08 -2.35
CA SER A 213 -17.47 -1.83 -3.57
C SER A 213 -17.98 -3.25 -3.47
N VAL A 214 -18.07 -3.94 -4.61
CA VAL A 214 -18.42 -5.36 -4.68
C VAL A 214 -17.18 -6.17 -5.07
N LYS A 215 -16.98 -7.33 -4.41
CA LYS A 215 -15.89 -8.27 -4.70
C LYS A 215 -16.39 -9.69 -4.58
N ASP A 216 -16.47 -10.42 -5.69
CA ASP A 216 -16.96 -11.80 -5.72
C ASP A 216 -18.33 -11.97 -5.04
N GLY A 217 -19.25 -11.02 -5.28
CA GLY A 217 -20.55 -10.97 -4.64
C GLY A 217 -20.57 -10.44 -3.20
N LEU A 218 -19.42 -10.23 -2.58
CA LEU A 218 -19.34 -9.65 -1.24
C LEU A 218 -19.56 -8.13 -1.29
N GLN A 219 -20.41 -7.64 -0.39
CA GLN A 219 -20.64 -6.22 -0.14
C GLN A 219 -19.54 -5.69 0.78
N VAL A 220 -18.63 -4.89 0.23
CA VAL A 220 -17.42 -4.44 0.90
C VAL A 220 -17.52 -2.95 1.17
N PHE A 221 -17.65 -2.56 2.43
CA PHE A 221 -17.77 -1.16 2.80
C PHE A 221 -17.03 -0.81 4.09
N GLY A 222 -16.64 0.44 4.19
CA GLY A 222 -15.84 0.91 5.30
C GLY A 222 -15.76 2.42 5.40
N THR A 223 -15.00 2.87 6.39
CA THR A 223 -14.76 4.29 6.65
C THR A 223 -13.40 4.50 7.32
N ALA A 224 -12.97 5.76 7.38
CA ALA A 224 -11.73 6.15 8.04
C ALA A 224 -11.95 7.35 8.98
N ALA A 225 -11.23 7.34 10.10
CA ALA A 225 -11.22 8.41 11.07
C ALA A 225 -9.82 8.63 11.68
N ALA A 226 -9.56 9.80 12.23
CA ALA A 226 -8.32 10.10 12.94
C ALA A 226 -8.08 9.11 14.09
N LYS A 227 -6.82 8.77 14.35
CA LYS A 227 -6.45 7.87 15.45
C LYS A 227 -6.90 8.45 16.79
N GLY A 228 -7.50 7.61 17.62
CA GLY A 228 -8.09 8.01 18.90
C GLY A 228 -9.58 8.32 18.84
N LYS A 229 -10.14 8.56 17.66
CA LYS A 229 -11.60 8.68 17.49
C LYS A 229 -12.27 7.32 17.37
N LYS A 230 -13.50 7.23 17.90
CA LYS A 230 -14.31 6.02 17.79
C LYS A 230 -14.85 5.89 16.36
N ILE A 231 -14.37 4.91 15.60
CA ILE A 231 -14.81 4.66 14.21
C ILE A 231 -16.23 4.07 14.13
N LYS A 232 -16.65 3.36 15.18
CA LYS A 232 -17.95 2.65 15.21
C LYS A 232 -19.16 3.55 14.94
N PRO A 233 -19.29 4.78 15.49
CA PRO A 233 -20.42 5.66 15.18
C PRO A 233 -20.53 6.03 13.70
N TYR A 234 -19.40 6.32 13.04
CA TYR A 234 -19.38 6.59 11.60
C TYR A 234 -19.85 5.37 10.80
N LEU A 235 -19.33 4.19 11.14
CA LEU A 235 -19.69 2.95 10.46
C LEU A 235 -21.16 2.59 10.64
N LEU A 236 -21.75 2.83 11.81
CA LEU A 236 -23.18 2.60 12.06
C LEU A 236 -24.05 3.50 11.18
N LYS A 237 -23.81 4.83 11.21
CA LYS A 237 -24.56 5.78 10.37
C LYS A 237 -24.42 5.46 8.88
N TYR A 238 -23.21 5.07 8.46
CA TYR A 238 -22.96 4.69 7.09
C TYR A 238 -23.69 3.40 6.69
N THR A 239 -23.72 2.43 7.59
CA THR A 239 -24.49 1.19 7.37
C THR A 239 -25.98 1.47 7.24
N GLU A 240 -26.55 2.32 8.11
CA GLU A 240 -27.96 2.76 8.06
C GLU A 240 -28.28 3.45 6.71
N LEU A 241 -27.38 4.32 6.21
CA LEU A 241 -27.54 4.90 4.88
C LEU A 241 -27.61 3.82 3.79
N LEU A 242 -26.67 2.88 3.81
CA LEU A 242 -26.61 1.82 2.80
C LEU A 242 -27.86 0.94 2.83
N GLU A 243 -28.38 0.61 4.00
CA GLU A 243 -29.61 -0.19 4.17
C GLU A 243 -30.86 0.56 3.73
N ASN A 244 -31.02 1.81 4.14
CA ASN A 244 -32.24 2.57 3.91
C ASN A 244 -32.32 3.14 2.49
N LYS A 245 -31.19 3.59 1.93
CA LYS A 245 -31.16 4.28 0.63
C LYS A 245 -30.77 3.38 -0.53
N PHE A 246 -29.86 2.46 -0.31
CA PHE A 246 -29.28 1.60 -1.35
C PHE A 246 -29.64 0.13 -1.19
N ASN A 247 -30.70 -0.14 -0.39
CA ASN A 247 -31.28 -1.47 -0.20
C ASN A 247 -30.23 -2.55 0.15
N LEU A 248 -29.19 -2.17 0.94
CA LEU A 248 -28.18 -3.13 1.38
C LEU A 248 -28.83 -4.24 2.21
N LYS A 249 -28.79 -5.47 1.70
CA LYS A 249 -29.19 -6.69 2.40
C LYS A 249 -27.93 -7.41 2.88
N ARG A 250 -27.66 -7.35 4.19
CA ARG A 250 -26.49 -8.01 4.78
C ARG A 250 -26.85 -9.43 5.19
N GLY A 251 -26.13 -10.40 4.64
CA GLY A 251 -26.11 -11.77 5.12
C GLY A 251 -24.99 -11.98 6.14
N LYS A 252 -24.26 -13.09 5.99
CA LYS A 252 -23.15 -13.45 6.88
C LYS A 252 -21.97 -12.49 6.74
N MET A 253 -21.43 -12.04 7.87
CA MET A 253 -20.14 -11.34 7.87
C MET A 253 -19.00 -12.33 7.58
N VAL A 254 -18.32 -12.15 6.45
CA VAL A 254 -17.21 -13.02 6.04
C VAL A 254 -15.89 -12.53 6.63
N ARG A 255 -15.71 -11.19 6.71
CA ARG A 255 -14.48 -10.59 7.22
C ARG A 255 -14.72 -9.18 7.75
N LYS A 256 -13.91 -8.81 8.72
CA LYS A 256 -13.69 -7.42 9.15
C LYS A 256 -12.19 -7.17 9.22
N SER A 257 -11.73 -5.98 8.84
CA SER A 257 -10.32 -5.64 8.86
C SER A 257 -10.11 -4.15 9.04
N GLY A 258 -8.98 -3.79 9.64
CA GLY A 258 -8.55 -2.41 9.78
C GLY A 258 -7.08 -2.23 9.39
N CYS A 259 -6.72 -1.00 9.04
CA CYS A 259 -5.34 -0.58 8.87
C CYS A 259 -5.13 0.81 9.47
N ILE A 260 -3.87 1.15 9.65
CA ILE A 260 -3.42 2.46 10.10
C ILE A 260 -2.65 3.09 8.96
N GLY A 261 -2.95 4.34 8.65
CA GLY A 261 -2.18 5.21 7.76
C GLY A 261 -1.71 6.46 8.49
N ASN A 262 -0.92 7.30 7.83
CA ASN A 262 -0.37 8.52 8.39
C ASN A 262 -0.49 9.70 7.41
N ASN A 263 -0.19 10.92 7.90
CA ASN A 263 -0.32 12.17 7.16
C ASN A 263 0.97 12.61 6.43
N MET A 264 1.95 11.76 6.26
CA MET A 264 3.23 12.16 5.63
C MET A 264 3.00 12.81 4.27
N CYS A 265 2.33 12.10 3.39
CA CYS A 265 2.15 12.56 2.02
C CYS A 265 1.20 13.77 1.89
N PRO A 266 0.05 13.85 2.56
CA PRO A 266 -0.78 15.05 2.57
C PRO A 266 -0.04 16.32 2.96
N GLU A 267 0.89 16.21 3.91
CA GLU A 267 1.73 17.33 4.35
C GLU A 267 2.98 17.53 3.50
N GLY A 268 3.17 16.74 2.43
CA GLY A 268 4.36 16.79 1.59
C GLY A 268 5.64 16.32 2.28
N LYS A 269 5.50 15.52 3.34
CA LYS A 269 6.61 14.95 4.11
C LYS A 269 6.96 13.57 3.56
N PHE A 270 8.24 13.35 3.33
CA PHE A 270 8.79 12.07 2.90
C PHE A 270 10.01 11.75 3.76
N TYR A 271 10.14 10.48 4.13
CA TYR A 271 11.32 9.98 4.82
C TYR A 271 11.95 8.86 3.97
N LEU A 272 12.96 9.20 3.19
CA LEU A 272 13.51 8.31 2.17
C LEU A 272 14.57 7.34 2.71
N GLY A 273 15.12 7.61 3.89
CA GLY A 273 16.12 6.76 4.51
C GLY A 273 17.23 7.51 5.23
N LYS A 274 18.25 6.75 5.63
CA LYS A 274 19.49 7.24 6.23
C LYS A 274 20.60 6.23 5.92
N SER A 275 21.81 6.70 5.59
CA SER A 275 22.95 5.82 5.25
C SER A 275 22.57 4.78 4.18
N ASN A 276 22.79 3.50 4.45
CA ASN A 276 22.45 2.38 3.57
C ASN A 276 21.05 1.79 3.82
N VAL A 277 20.19 2.50 4.57
CA VAL A 277 18.80 2.11 4.82
C VAL A 277 17.85 3.00 4.03
N LEU A 278 17.16 2.46 3.04
CA LEU A 278 16.19 3.17 2.20
C LEU A 278 14.76 2.77 2.56
N LEU A 279 13.82 3.73 2.46
CA LEU A 279 12.40 3.46 2.65
C LEU A 279 11.65 3.63 1.33
N VAL A 280 10.66 2.75 1.08
CA VAL A 280 9.88 2.74 -0.17
C VAL A 280 8.38 2.61 0.11
N GLY A 281 7.55 3.02 -0.85
CA GLY A 281 6.10 2.98 -0.72
C GLY A 281 5.58 3.82 0.44
N GLU A 282 4.54 3.36 1.10
CA GLU A 282 3.90 4.06 2.21
C GLU A 282 4.84 4.23 3.43
N ALA A 283 5.88 3.38 3.57
CA ALA A 283 6.89 3.54 4.62
C ALA A 283 7.67 4.85 4.44
N ALA A 284 7.93 5.26 3.20
CA ALA A 284 8.57 6.52 2.85
C ALA A 284 7.60 7.71 2.71
N GLY A 285 6.28 7.47 2.80
CA GLY A 285 5.25 8.49 2.61
C GLY A 285 4.61 8.51 1.22
N PHE A 286 4.92 7.55 0.34
CA PHE A 286 4.31 7.48 -0.99
C PHE A 286 2.92 6.86 -0.93
N LEU A 287 1.90 7.72 -0.91
CA LEU A 287 0.48 7.36 -0.92
C LEU A 287 -0.30 8.50 -1.60
N ASN A 288 -0.94 8.23 -2.73
CA ASN A 288 -1.82 9.20 -3.41
C ASN A 288 -3.14 9.39 -2.66
N ALA A 289 -3.85 10.47 -2.97
CA ALA A 289 -5.15 10.77 -2.39
C ALA A 289 -6.13 9.58 -2.53
N PHE A 290 -7.08 9.53 -1.61
CA PHE A 290 -8.06 8.43 -1.51
C PHE A 290 -7.44 7.03 -1.32
N GLY A 291 -6.16 6.96 -0.89
CA GLY A 291 -5.49 5.71 -0.55
C GLY A 291 -4.93 4.93 -1.76
N GLU A 292 -4.78 5.55 -2.93
CA GLU A 292 -4.07 4.92 -4.06
C GLU A 292 -2.57 4.87 -3.75
N GLY A 293 -2.07 3.68 -3.44
CA GLY A 293 -0.67 3.48 -3.06
C GLY A 293 0.08 2.47 -3.93
N ILE A 294 -0.58 1.75 -4.84
CA ILE A 294 0.08 0.69 -5.63
C ILE A 294 1.06 1.30 -6.62
N SER A 295 0.65 2.34 -7.36
CA SER A 295 1.48 2.95 -8.40
C SER A 295 2.76 3.57 -7.85
N CYS A 296 2.63 4.38 -6.80
CA CYS A 296 3.78 5.02 -6.17
C CYS A 296 4.65 4.02 -5.38
N ALA A 297 4.06 2.95 -4.84
CA ALA A 297 4.81 1.86 -4.22
C ALA A 297 5.70 1.13 -5.23
N LEU A 298 5.15 0.71 -6.38
CA LEU A 298 5.91 0.09 -7.46
C LEU A 298 7.04 1.02 -7.96
N THR A 299 6.69 2.30 -8.21
CA THR A 299 7.64 3.32 -8.70
C THR A 299 8.81 3.52 -7.73
N SER A 300 8.51 3.77 -6.45
CA SER A 300 9.55 4.01 -5.45
C SER A 300 10.42 2.78 -5.20
N GLY A 301 9.85 1.57 -5.26
CA GLY A 301 10.61 0.33 -5.15
C GLY A 301 11.62 0.17 -6.29
N LEU A 302 11.22 0.43 -7.55
CA LEU A 302 12.11 0.40 -8.71
C LEU A 302 13.21 1.47 -8.62
N PHE A 303 12.88 2.68 -8.17
CA PHE A 303 13.87 3.74 -7.99
C PHE A 303 14.90 3.42 -6.91
N ALA A 304 14.48 2.77 -5.81
CA ALA A 304 15.42 2.30 -4.80
C ALA A 304 16.35 1.22 -5.36
N ALA A 305 15.82 0.30 -6.16
CA ALA A 305 16.63 -0.72 -6.83
C ALA A 305 17.66 -0.09 -7.78
N GLU A 306 17.25 0.87 -8.62
CA GLU A 306 18.12 1.60 -9.53
C GLU A 306 19.22 2.36 -8.77
N ALA A 307 18.86 3.05 -7.70
CA ALA A 307 19.78 3.83 -6.89
C ALA A 307 20.84 2.96 -6.20
N ILE A 308 20.43 1.85 -5.59
CA ILE A 308 21.35 0.89 -4.95
C ILE A 308 22.29 0.27 -5.99
N SER A 309 21.75 -0.20 -7.12
CA SER A 309 22.57 -0.83 -8.17
C SER A 309 23.60 0.14 -8.75
N LYS A 310 23.23 1.40 -8.99
CA LYS A 310 24.15 2.45 -9.43
C LYS A 310 25.17 2.79 -8.34
N GLY A 311 24.70 2.94 -7.09
CA GLY A 311 25.57 3.22 -5.94
C GLY A 311 26.67 2.18 -5.77
N ILE A 312 26.33 0.89 -5.86
CA ILE A 312 27.29 -0.21 -5.80
C ILE A 312 28.29 -0.14 -6.96
N LYS A 313 27.81 0.07 -8.20
CA LYS A 313 28.67 0.10 -9.41
C LYS A 313 29.62 1.30 -9.46
N SER A 314 29.20 2.44 -8.95
CA SER A 314 29.98 3.70 -9.00
C SER A 314 30.65 4.06 -7.66
N ASN A 315 30.51 3.22 -6.63
CA ASN A 315 30.87 3.54 -5.25
C ASN A 315 30.27 4.88 -4.77
N GLY A 316 29.02 5.15 -5.22
CA GLY A 316 28.31 6.39 -4.96
C GLY A 316 27.26 6.24 -3.85
N ASN A 317 26.70 7.39 -3.43
CA ASN A 317 25.67 7.42 -2.39
C ASN A 317 24.29 7.02 -2.96
N ALA A 318 23.82 5.82 -2.64
CA ALA A 318 22.52 5.31 -3.10
C ALA A 318 21.34 6.16 -2.61
N LEU A 319 21.40 6.70 -1.40
CA LEU A 319 20.31 7.52 -0.83
C LEU A 319 20.18 8.87 -1.57
N GLU A 320 21.29 9.50 -1.95
CA GLU A 320 21.27 10.72 -2.77
C GLU A 320 20.65 10.46 -4.14
N LEU A 321 21.08 9.38 -4.82
CA LEU A 321 20.51 8.97 -6.10
C LEU A 321 19.01 8.68 -5.99
N TYR A 322 18.61 7.97 -4.94
CA TYR A 322 17.19 7.68 -4.67
C TYR A 322 16.38 8.95 -4.43
N THR A 323 16.95 9.88 -3.68
CA THR A 323 16.32 11.18 -3.41
C THR A 323 16.05 11.94 -4.71
N ASP A 324 17.02 11.96 -5.61
CA ASP A 324 16.89 12.62 -6.92
C ASP A 324 15.86 11.93 -7.82
N LEU A 325 15.89 10.62 -7.94
CA LEU A 325 14.94 9.84 -8.73
C LEU A 325 13.50 10.03 -8.28
N THR A 326 13.28 10.19 -6.98
CA THR A 326 11.94 10.30 -6.41
C THR A 326 11.33 11.70 -6.43
N LYS A 327 12.09 12.76 -6.73
CA LYS A 327 11.61 14.18 -6.70
C LYS A 327 10.30 14.40 -7.47
N LYS A 328 10.20 13.82 -8.67
CA LYS A 328 8.99 13.95 -9.50
C LYS A 328 7.80 13.23 -8.86
N GLU A 329 8.01 12.00 -8.35
CA GLU A 329 6.97 11.22 -7.70
C GLU A 329 6.47 11.89 -6.42
N GLN A 330 7.36 12.45 -5.59
CA GLN A 330 6.99 13.21 -4.40
C GLN A 330 6.07 14.39 -4.73
N ARG A 331 6.42 15.17 -5.77
CA ARG A 331 5.59 16.31 -6.23
C ARG A 331 4.22 15.85 -6.73
N GLN A 332 4.17 14.79 -7.53
CA GLN A 332 2.91 14.25 -8.06
C GLN A 332 2.01 13.73 -6.95
N THR A 333 2.57 13.00 -6.00
CA THR A 333 1.84 12.45 -4.87
C THR A 333 1.28 13.57 -3.97
N THR A 334 2.08 14.58 -3.64
CA THR A 334 1.61 15.77 -2.88
C THR A 334 0.51 16.53 -3.63
N LEU A 335 0.66 16.71 -4.95
CA LEU A 335 -0.35 17.37 -5.78
C LEU A 335 -1.68 16.58 -5.77
N SER A 336 -1.62 15.24 -5.81
CA SER A 336 -2.83 14.41 -5.77
C SER A 336 -3.67 14.67 -4.52
N TRP A 337 -3.03 14.88 -3.36
CA TRP A 337 -3.72 15.20 -2.10
C TRP A 337 -4.36 16.59 -2.13
N ARG A 338 -3.69 17.60 -2.68
CA ARG A 338 -4.28 18.94 -2.87
C ARG A 338 -5.50 18.90 -3.77
N LEU A 339 -5.45 18.14 -4.85
CA LEU A 339 -6.59 17.94 -5.75
C LEU A 339 -7.72 17.15 -5.09
N GLY A 340 -7.38 16.11 -4.32
CA GLY A 340 -8.35 15.33 -3.54
C GLY A 340 -9.08 16.17 -2.50
N ALA A 341 -8.35 17.01 -1.76
CA ALA A 341 -8.95 17.95 -0.78
C ALA A 341 -9.90 18.94 -1.46
N LYS A 342 -9.50 19.49 -2.62
CA LYS A 342 -10.37 20.35 -3.42
C LYS A 342 -11.65 19.64 -3.88
N LEU A 343 -11.52 18.38 -4.33
CA LEU A 343 -12.67 17.57 -4.73
C LEU A 343 -13.63 17.29 -3.58
N ALA A 344 -13.08 16.99 -2.39
CA ALA A 344 -13.85 16.74 -1.18
C ALA A 344 -14.43 18.03 -0.53
N GLY A 345 -14.00 19.21 -0.98
CA GLY A 345 -14.38 20.50 -0.39
C GLY A 345 -13.86 20.71 1.05
N ARG A 346 -12.88 19.91 1.47
CA ARG A 346 -12.28 19.94 2.82
C ARG A 346 -10.91 19.25 2.83
N ASP A 347 -10.14 19.47 3.87
CA ASP A 347 -8.94 18.69 4.14
C ASP A 347 -9.30 17.21 4.38
N LEU A 348 -8.56 16.32 3.74
CA LEU A 348 -8.79 14.88 3.84
C LEU A 348 -8.02 14.22 5.00
N MET A 349 -7.14 14.98 5.66
CA MET A 349 -6.43 14.53 6.88
C MET A 349 -5.94 15.70 7.73
#